data_133b24b6ae8afe26bf2bdd276e92b8b8
#
_entry.id   133b24b6ae8afe26bf2bdd276e92b8b8
#
_cell.length_a   1.000
_cell.length_b   1.000
_cell.length_c   1.000
_cell.angle_alpha   90.00
_cell.angle_beta   90.00
_cell.angle_gamma   90.00
#
_symmetry.space_group_name_H-M   'P 1'
#
loop_
_entity.id
_entity.type
_entity.pdbx_description
1 polymer ?
#
loop_
_entity_poly.entity_id
_entity_poly.type
_entity_poly.pdbx_seq_one_letter_code
_entity_poly.pdbx_strand_id
1 'polypeptide(L)'
;MIVIDEYLAVRIVGGNWPQGLPDDDDLLLPLSRHWRLLQRVHKPGDGQLSQLLATLSPADRDTIRYPHPEVLQVSDPRPHLDKAAELVARYGGGWLTAETLAAGLTNGRALWFGTERNVGRVLRTAAHELGIAVNVAS
;
A
#
# COMPACT_ATOMS: atom_id res chain seq x y z
N MET A 1 -5.76 5.29 -11.77
CA MET A 1 -4.90 5.22 -10.58
C MET A 1 -5.12 3.89 -9.90
N ILE A 2 -4.07 3.23 -9.49
CA ILE A 2 -4.13 1.95 -8.76
C ILE A 2 -3.53 2.10 -7.37
N VAL A 3 -4.12 1.39 -6.41
CA VAL A 3 -3.66 1.42 -5.02
C VAL A 3 -2.69 0.26 -4.81
N ILE A 4 -1.52 0.57 -4.28
CA ILE A 4 -0.45 -0.41 -4.01
C ILE A 4 -0.14 -0.48 -2.51
N ASP A 5 0.42 -1.61 -2.09
CA ASP A 5 0.89 -1.76 -0.73
C ASP A 5 2.35 -1.29 -0.56
N GLU A 6 2.82 -1.31 0.67
CA GLU A 6 4.17 -0.88 1.01
C GLU A 6 5.27 -1.77 0.44
N TYR A 7 5.02 -3.05 0.25
CA TYR A 7 5.98 -3.98 -0.37
C TYR A 7 6.24 -3.62 -1.83
N LEU A 8 5.17 -3.34 -2.58
CA LEU A 8 5.29 -2.91 -3.98
C LEU A 8 5.97 -1.54 -4.08
N ALA A 9 5.65 -0.62 -3.16
CA ALA A 9 6.29 0.70 -3.13
C ALA A 9 7.81 0.60 -3.02
N VAL A 10 8.32 -0.25 -2.13
CA VAL A 10 9.77 -0.47 -1.97
C VAL A 10 10.38 -1.01 -3.27
N ARG A 11 9.74 -1.97 -3.91
CA ARG A 11 10.25 -2.57 -5.15
C ARG A 11 10.29 -1.55 -6.29
N ILE A 12 9.24 -0.75 -6.42
CA ILE A 12 9.16 0.28 -7.46
C ILE A 12 10.26 1.33 -7.27
N VAL A 13 10.43 1.83 -6.06
CA VAL A 13 11.49 2.80 -5.74
C VAL A 13 12.87 2.20 -5.99
N GLY A 14 13.06 0.93 -5.69
CA GLY A 14 14.32 0.21 -5.94
C GLY A 14 14.60 -0.14 -7.39
N GLY A 15 13.71 0.22 -8.31
CA GLY A 15 13.89 -0.05 -9.74
C GLY A 15 13.47 -1.45 -10.19
N ASN A 16 12.78 -2.21 -9.33
CA ASN A 16 12.31 -3.56 -9.61
C ASN A 16 10.79 -3.54 -9.84
N TRP A 17 10.39 -3.18 -11.05
CA TRP A 17 8.95 -3.14 -11.37
C TRP A 17 8.31 -4.51 -11.18
N PRO A 18 7.25 -4.63 -10.36
CA PRO A 18 6.62 -5.92 -10.10
C PRO A 18 5.99 -6.51 -11.35
N GLN A 19 6.17 -7.82 -11.55
CA GLN A 19 5.58 -8.52 -12.67
C GLN A 19 4.06 -8.50 -12.57
N GLY A 20 3.40 -8.12 -13.66
CA GLY A 20 1.95 -8.07 -13.75
C GLY A 20 1.34 -6.74 -13.29
N LEU A 21 2.10 -5.88 -12.63
CA LEU A 21 1.62 -4.55 -12.26
C LEU A 21 1.53 -3.66 -13.51
N PRO A 22 0.37 -3.04 -13.80
CA PRO A 22 0.26 -2.11 -14.93
C PRO A 22 1.26 -0.96 -14.81
N ASP A 23 1.91 -0.61 -15.92
CA ASP A 23 2.92 0.44 -15.96
C ASP A 23 2.42 1.76 -16.55
N ASP A 24 1.18 1.78 -17.01
CA ASP A 24 0.54 2.93 -17.65
C ASP A 24 -0.43 3.68 -16.75
N ASP A 25 -0.46 3.37 -15.47
CA ASP A 25 -1.36 3.99 -14.50
C ASP A 25 -0.56 4.63 -13.35
N ASP A 26 -1.14 5.66 -12.76
CA ASP A 26 -0.57 6.30 -11.57
C ASP A 26 -0.71 5.40 -10.35
N LEU A 27 0.28 5.46 -9.46
CA LEU A 27 0.35 4.63 -8.26
C LEU A 27 0.00 5.46 -7.03
N LEU A 28 -0.84 4.88 -6.17
CA LEU A 28 -1.25 5.49 -4.93
C LEU A 28 -0.90 4.59 -3.75
N LEU A 29 -0.10 5.11 -2.82
CA LEU A 29 0.22 4.44 -1.57
C LEU A 29 -0.63 5.06 -0.46
N PRO A 30 -1.50 4.29 0.22
CA PRO A 30 -2.23 4.81 1.38
C PRO A 30 -1.29 5.34 2.46
N LEU A 31 -1.67 6.43 3.11
CA LEU A 31 -0.84 7.09 4.11
C LEU A 31 -0.44 6.15 5.25
N SER A 32 -1.35 5.32 5.73
CA SER A 32 -1.06 4.36 6.79
C SER A 32 0.03 3.36 6.39
N ARG A 33 0.08 3.00 5.12
CA ARG A 33 1.11 2.09 4.59
C ARG A 33 2.45 2.81 4.43
N HIS A 34 2.43 4.07 4.02
CA HIS A 34 3.63 4.91 4.02
C HIS A 34 4.18 5.06 5.45
N TRP A 35 3.31 5.31 6.43
CA TRP A 35 3.67 5.36 7.84
C TRP A 35 4.36 4.08 8.29
N ARG A 36 3.84 2.92 7.90
CA ARG A 36 4.45 1.62 8.22
C ARG A 36 5.86 1.50 7.64
N LEU A 37 6.07 1.96 6.39
CA LEU A 37 7.39 2.01 5.78
C LEU A 37 8.35 2.88 6.59
N LEU A 38 7.92 4.08 6.96
CA LEU A 38 8.75 5.01 7.72
C LEU A 38 9.14 4.43 9.07
N GLN A 39 8.23 3.73 9.74
CA GLN A 39 8.55 3.04 10.98
C GLN A 39 9.68 2.02 10.77
N ARG A 40 9.67 1.27 9.69
CA ARG A 40 10.70 0.27 9.39
C ARG A 40 12.01 0.88 8.92
N VAL A 41 11.98 2.04 8.27
CA VAL A 41 13.21 2.79 7.95
C VAL A 41 13.94 3.20 9.22
N HIS A 42 13.21 3.71 10.21
CA HIS A 42 13.81 4.19 11.46
C HIS A 42 14.09 3.08 12.47
N LYS A 43 13.31 2.00 12.44
CA LYS A 43 13.49 0.86 13.34
C LYS A 43 13.37 -0.44 12.55
N PRO A 44 14.45 -0.89 11.90
CA PRO A 44 14.43 -2.15 11.16
C PRO A 44 14.13 -3.34 12.07
N GLY A 45 13.36 -4.29 11.54
CA GLY A 45 13.07 -5.56 12.19
C GLY A 45 13.66 -6.73 11.40
N ASP A 46 13.23 -7.94 11.74
CA ASP A 46 13.69 -9.17 11.07
C ASP A 46 12.77 -9.60 9.93
N GLY A 47 11.67 -8.88 9.70
CA GLY A 47 10.66 -9.26 8.73
C GLY A 47 11.07 -8.98 7.29
N GLN A 48 10.24 -9.47 6.37
CA GLN A 48 10.46 -9.36 4.94
C GLN A 48 10.53 -7.90 4.46
N LEU A 49 9.69 -7.03 5.01
CA LEU A 49 9.69 -5.61 4.63
C LEU A 49 11.02 -4.94 4.98
N SER A 50 11.55 -5.21 6.16
CA SER A 50 12.87 -4.71 6.57
C SER A 50 13.98 -5.25 5.69
N GLN A 51 13.89 -6.52 5.26
CA GLN A 51 14.85 -7.11 4.34
C GLN A 51 14.82 -6.43 2.98
N LEU A 52 13.64 -6.13 2.45
CA LEU A 52 13.50 -5.38 1.20
C LEU A 52 14.08 -3.97 1.31
N LEU A 53 13.78 -3.27 2.39
CA LEU A 53 14.32 -1.93 2.64
C LEU A 53 15.84 -1.94 2.72
N ALA A 54 16.43 -3.00 3.29
CA ALA A 54 17.88 -3.14 3.39
C ALA A 54 18.58 -3.25 2.03
N THR A 55 17.88 -3.64 0.98
CA THR A 55 18.44 -3.73 -0.38
C THR A 55 18.52 -2.38 -1.10
N LEU A 56 17.85 -1.35 -0.57
CA LEU A 56 17.82 -0.04 -1.20
C LEU A 56 19.10 0.75 -0.99
N SER A 57 19.50 1.52 -2.00
CA SER A 57 20.55 2.52 -1.87
C SER A 57 20.14 3.63 -0.90
N PRO A 58 21.07 4.42 -0.36
CA PRO A 58 20.72 5.59 0.46
C PRO A 58 19.80 6.57 -0.27
N ALA A 59 20.00 6.78 -1.59
CA ALA A 59 19.16 7.67 -2.38
C ALA A 59 17.73 7.13 -2.49
N ASP A 60 17.56 5.82 -2.69
CA ASP A 60 16.25 5.19 -2.77
C ASP A 60 15.53 5.22 -1.41
N ARG A 61 16.26 5.07 -0.31
CA ARG A 61 15.68 5.24 1.04
C ARG A 61 15.18 6.65 1.25
N ASP A 62 15.89 7.66 0.77
CA ASP A 62 15.43 9.04 0.84
C ASP A 62 14.16 9.24 0.01
N THR A 63 14.02 8.56 -1.12
CA THR A 63 12.80 8.57 -1.93
C THR A 63 11.62 7.94 -1.18
N ILE A 64 11.86 6.89 -0.40
CA ILE A 64 10.83 6.32 0.49
C ILE A 64 10.40 7.33 1.56
N ARG A 65 11.36 8.03 2.16
CA ARG A 65 11.09 9.02 3.22
C ARG A 65 10.34 10.24 2.71
N TYR A 66 10.68 10.69 1.51
CA TYR A 66 10.13 11.90 0.89
C TYR A 66 9.70 11.59 -0.56
N PRO A 67 8.58 10.86 -0.76
CA PRO A 67 8.17 10.44 -2.09
C PRO A 67 7.86 11.63 -2.99
N HIS A 68 8.36 11.57 -4.22
CA HIS A 68 7.99 12.55 -5.24
C HIS A 68 6.70 12.08 -5.93
N PRO A 69 5.68 12.96 -6.09
CA PRO A 69 4.39 12.55 -6.65
C PRO A 69 4.46 11.93 -8.05
N GLU A 70 5.47 12.27 -8.84
CA GLU A 70 5.67 11.68 -10.17
C GLU A 70 6.12 10.21 -10.11
N VAL A 71 6.71 9.80 -8.99
CA VAL A 71 7.16 8.42 -8.78
C VAL A 71 6.09 7.64 -8.03
N LEU A 72 5.58 8.23 -6.95
CA LEU A 72 4.66 7.57 -6.03
C LEU A 72 3.85 8.62 -5.29
N GLN A 73 2.53 8.59 -5.44
CA GLN A 73 1.65 9.43 -4.65
C GLN A 73 1.33 8.77 -3.33
N VAL A 74 1.36 9.55 -2.25
CA VAL A 74 0.83 9.13 -0.95
C VAL A 74 -0.54 9.76 -0.78
N SER A 75 -1.54 8.97 -0.40
CA SER A 75 -2.91 9.44 -0.31
C SER A 75 -3.08 10.44 0.85
N ASP A 76 -3.96 11.44 0.64
CA ASP A 76 -4.49 12.24 1.72
C ASP A 76 -5.66 11.46 2.34
N PRO A 77 -5.59 11.06 3.63
CA PRO A 77 -6.64 10.26 4.22
C PRO A 77 -7.92 11.03 4.55
N ARG A 78 -7.87 12.36 4.60
CA ARG A 78 -9.01 13.17 5.06
C ARG A 78 -10.30 12.90 4.27
N PRO A 79 -10.30 12.81 2.94
CA PRO A 79 -11.51 12.48 2.20
C PRO A 79 -12.05 11.07 2.47
N HIS A 80 -11.23 10.18 3.05
CA HIS A 80 -11.58 8.77 3.27
C HIS A 80 -11.89 8.45 4.72
N LEU A 81 -11.77 9.41 5.65
CA LEU A 81 -11.90 9.14 7.08
C LEU A 81 -13.26 8.54 7.45
N ASP A 82 -14.33 9.16 6.95
CA ASP A 82 -15.68 8.68 7.27
C ASP A 82 -15.93 7.28 6.73
N LYS A 83 -15.55 7.03 5.46
CA LYS A 83 -15.70 5.70 4.87
C LYS A 83 -14.83 4.67 5.59
N ALA A 84 -13.61 5.01 5.94
CA ALA A 84 -12.72 4.12 6.69
C ALA A 84 -13.32 3.75 8.05
N ALA A 85 -13.90 4.72 8.76
CA ALA A 85 -14.56 4.48 10.04
C ALA A 85 -15.77 3.53 9.88
N GLU A 86 -16.58 3.73 8.85
CA GLU A 86 -17.69 2.85 8.51
C GLU A 86 -17.21 1.41 8.23
N LEU A 87 -16.12 1.27 7.49
CA LEU A 87 -15.57 -0.04 7.15
C LEU A 87 -15.02 -0.78 8.37
N VAL A 88 -14.38 -0.07 9.31
CA VAL A 88 -13.94 -0.67 10.57
C VAL A 88 -15.15 -1.17 11.38
N ALA A 89 -16.20 -0.35 11.45
CA ALA A 89 -17.42 -0.74 12.17
C ALA A 89 -18.08 -1.97 11.57
N ARG A 90 -18.05 -2.09 10.25
CA ARG A 90 -18.71 -3.19 9.53
C ARG A 90 -17.87 -4.48 9.48
N TYR A 91 -16.57 -4.37 9.22
CA TYR A 91 -15.72 -5.54 8.96
C TYR A 91 -14.70 -5.80 10.07
N GLY A 92 -14.46 -4.86 10.95
CA GLY A 92 -13.37 -4.93 11.92
C GLY A 92 -12.03 -4.54 11.30
N GLY A 93 -10.95 -5.03 11.89
CA GLY A 93 -9.60 -4.67 11.49
C GLY A 93 -9.19 -3.29 12.00
N GLY A 94 -8.07 -2.80 11.48
CA GLY A 94 -7.51 -1.52 11.90
C GLY A 94 -7.50 -0.49 10.78
N TRP A 95 -6.90 0.63 11.10
CA TRP A 95 -6.78 1.78 10.20
C TRP A 95 -6.09 1.44 8.87
N LEU A 96 -5.02 0.63 8.92
CA LEU A 96 -4.28 0.23 7.73
C LEU A 96 -5.19 -0.44 6.69
N THR A 97 -5.97 -1.42 7.11
CA THR A 97 -6.92 -2.13 6.25
C THR A 97 -8.02 -1.22 5.76
N ALA A 98 -8.62 -0.44 6.67
CA ALA A 98 -9.75 0.42 6.35
C ALA A 98 -9.38 1.54 5.38
N GLU A 99 -8.25 2.18 5.57
CA GLU A 99 -7.78 3.22 4.65
C GLU A 99 -7.49 2.65 3.26
N THR A 100 -6.88 1.47 3.20
CA THR A 100 -6.59 0.81 1.93
C THR A 100 -7.87 0.51 1.16
N LEU A 101 -8.89 -0.02 1.83
CA LEU A 101 -10.19 -0.31 1.22
C LEU A 101 -10.88 0.98 0.75
N ALA A 102 -10.88 2.01 1.59
CA ALA A 102 -11.48 3.30 1.24
C ALA A 102 -10.80 3.94 0.02
N ALA A 103 -9.47 3.89 -0.02
CA ALA A 103 -8.72 4.36 -1.18
C ALA A 103 -9.06 3.56 -2.44
N GLY A 104 -9.22 2.24 -2.33
CA GLY A 104 -9.61 1.37 -3.44
C GLY A 104 -10.98 1.71 -4.00
N LEU A 105 -11.95 2.03 -3.13
CA LEU A 105 -13.31 2.38 -3.56
C LEU A 105 -13.36 3.62 -4.45
N THR A 106 -12.45 4.57 -4.22
CA THR A 106 -12.41 5.84 -4.97
C THR A 106 -11.39 5.84 -6.10
N ASN A 107 -10.54 4.82 -6.19
CA ASN A 107 -9.44 4.77 -7.15
C ASN A 107 -9.42 3.45 -7.92
N GLY A 108 -10.42 3.25 -8.79
CA GLY A 108 -10.42 2.17 -9.76
C GLY A 108 -10.82 0.79 -9.22
N ARG A 109 -11.09 0.64 -7.95
CA ARG A 109 -11.52 -0.61 -7.30
C ARG A 109 -10.57 -1.77 -7.50
N ALA A 110 -9.26 -1.48 -7.56
CA ALA A 110 -8.22 -2.49 -7.67
C ALA A 110 -7.11 -2.21 -6.66
N LEU A 111 -6.78 -3.23 -5.87
CA LEU A 111 -5.69 -3.19 -4.90
C LEU A 111 -4.59 -4.15 -5.34
N TRP A 112 -3.36 -3.73 -5.18
CA TRP A 112 -2.18 -4.52 -5.53
C TRP A 112 -1.25 -4.68 -4.34
N PHE A 113 -0.89 -5.92 -4.05
CA PHE A 113 -0.03 -6.29 -2.91
C PHE A 113 1.23 -6.99 -3.40
N GLY A 114 2.33 -6.78 -2.69
CA GLY A 114 3.61 -7.43 -3.00
C GLY A 114 3.75 -8.81 -2.39
N THR A 115 2.85 -9.19 -1.48
CA THR A 115 2.85 -10.50 -0.86
C THR A 115 1.44 -10.87 -0.40
N GLU A 116 1.08 -12.13 -0.57
CA GLU A 116 -0.20 -12.68 -0.11
C GLU A 116 -0.43 -12.44 1.38
N ARG A 117 0.63 -12.58 2.17
CA ARG A 117 0.57 -12.39 3.63
C ARG A 117 0.09 -11.00 4.02
N ASN A 118 0.38 -9.98 3.24
CA ASN A 118 0.03 -8.59 3.55
C ASN A 118 -1.43 -8.25 3.22
N VAL A 119 -2.14 -9.13 2.53
CA VAL A 119 -3.57 -8.93 2.23
C VAL A 119 -4.41 -9.07 3.50
N GLY A 120 -4.30 -10.20 4.19
CA GLY A 120 -5.05 -10.47 5.40
C GLY A 120 -6.50 -10.87 5.13
N ARG A 121 -7.09 -11.53 6.14
CA ARG A 121 -8.45 -12.07 6.01
C ARG A 121 -9.51 -10.98 5.95
N VAL A 122 -9.42 -9.99 6.84
CA VAL A 122 -10.42 -8.92 6.93
C VAL A 122 -10.48 -8.14 5.61
N LEU A 123 -9.32 -7.76 5.07
CA LEU A 123 -9.27 -7.04 3.81
C LEU A 123 -9.83 -7.87 2.66
N ARG A 124 -9.48 -9.13 2.58
CA ARG A 124 -9.93 -10.02 1.50
C ARG A 124 -11.46 -10.19 1.53
N THR A 125 -12.05 -10.42 2.71
CA THR A 125 -13.50 -10.54 2.87
C THR A 125 -14.20 -9.26 2.50
N ALA A 126 -13.76 -8.13 3.03
CA ALA A 126 -14.37 -6.83 2.75
C ALA A 126 -14.25 -6.45 1.27
N ALA A 127 -13.08 -6.64 0.68
CA ALA A 127 -12.87 -6.34 -0.74
C ALA A 127 -13.80 -7.15 -1.63
N HIS A 128 -13.99 -8.43 -1.33
CA HIS A 128 -14.91 -9.28 -2.08
C HIS A 128 -16.34 -8.72 -2.04
N GLU A 129 -16.83 -8.38 -0.86
CA GLU A 129 -18.19 -7.82 -0.70
C GLU A 129 -18.35 -6.45 -1.36
N LEU A 130 -17.29 -5.64 -1.35
CA LEU A 130 -17.31 -4.28 -1.91
C LEU A 130 -17.04 -4.22 -3.42
N GLY A 131 -16.79 -5.36 -4.05
CA GLY A 131 -16.46 -5.40 -5.48
C GLY A 131 -15.09 -4.82 -5.81
N ILE A 132 -14.13 -4.95 -4.89
CA ILE A 132 -12.75 -4.49 -5.08
C ILE A 132 -11.90 -5.70 -5.46
N ALA A 133 -11.18 -5.60 -6.57
CA ALA A 133 -10.25 -6.63 -7.00
C ALA A 133 -8.98 -6.60 -6.13
N VAL A 134 -8.52 -7.77 -5.70
CA VAL A 134 -7.27 -7.93 -4.96
C VAL A 134 -6.30 -8.72 -5.82
N ASN A 135 -5.14 -8.11 -6.09
CA ASN A 135 -4.11 -8.69 -6.92
C ASN A 135 -2.80 -8.79 -6.13
N VAL A 136 -2.05 -9.84 -6.35
CA VAL A 136 -0.72 -10.01 -5.76
C VAL A 136 0.29 -10.07 -6.88
N ALA A 137 1.29 -9.18 -6.85
CA ALA A 137 2.37 -9.11 -7.81
C ALA A 137 3.69 -9.54 -7.15
N SER A 138 4.49 -10.26 -7.86
CA SER A 138 5.77 -10.75 -7.31
C SER A 138 6.99 -10.14 -7.98
#